data_9bb818f8c46a1a9849b2732acb0c6658
#
_entry.id   9bb818f8c46a1a9849b2732acb0c6658
#
_cell.length_a   1.000
_cell.length_b   1.000
_cell.length_c   1.000
_cell.angle_alpha   90.00
_cell.angle_beta   90.00
_cell.angle_gamma   90.00
#
_symmetry.space_group_name_H-M   'P 1'
#
loop_
_entity.id
_entity.type
_entity.pdbx_description
1 polymer ?
#
loop_
_entity_poly.entity_id
_entity_poly.type
_entity_poly.pdbx_seq_one_letter_code
_entity_poly.pdbx_strand_id
1 'polypeptide(L)'
;MFFPQVEQLLKFQVEGKKLSMEQILPSEETVIVLGVRACDARSFDILDRVFLKEPVDSYYKARRENTVLIGMGCSEPEETCFCHAFGIDATKPETDVQTWLVDGELFWQAVTARGEELTAKLGTLLEEADDTSAVEEQANMTQKILSVLPLHDFKFNDKLPANELKVFNSKVWEKLAPACLSCCTCTYVCPTCHCYDIRDYEVGEGKTERFRCWDSCMASDFTKMAHGNPRKSRLERFRQRYMHKLVYYPENNDGIYSCVGCGRCLQKCPVNLNIVKVAKALEVSDDV
;
A
#
# COMPACT_ATOMS: atom_id res chain seq x y z
N MET A 1 -2.11 9.85 -0.99
CA MET A 1 -1.78 10.60 0.21
C MET A 1 -0.26 10.77 0.31
N PHE A 2 0.53 9.91 0.98
CA PHE A 2 2.00 10.06 1.06
C PHE A 2 2.71 9.84 -0.28
N PHE A 3 2.14 9.03 -1.14
CA PHE A 3 2.56 8.77 -2.50
C PHE A 3 1.40 9.08 -3.45
N PRO A 4 1.23 10.35 -3.88
CA PRO A 4 0.12 10.77 -4.73
C PRO A 4 0.23 10.23 -6.16
N GLN A 5 -0.89 10.18 -6.88
CA GLN A 5 -0.93 9.67 -8.25
C GLN A 5 -0.10 10.51 -9.23
N VAL A 6 -0.05 11.81 -9.00
CA VAL A 6 0.77 12.76 -9.76
C VAL A 6 1.39 13.75 -8.77
N GLU A 7 2.68 13.99 -8.91
CA GLU A 7 3.45 14.86 -8.03
C GLU A 7 4.48 15.64 -8.84
N GLN A 8 4.41 16.96 -8.76
CA GLN A 8 5.42 17.83 -9.34
C GLN A 8 6.69 17.78 -8.47
N LEU A 9 7.84 17.50 -9.10
CA LEU A 9 9.11 17.39 -8.41
C LEU A 9 9.99 18.63 -8.61
N LEU A 10 10.12 19.07 -9.87
CA LEU A 10 11.06 20.10 -10.25
C LEU A 10 10.44 21.03 -11.30
N LYS A 11 10.86 22.28 -11.29
CA LYS A 11 10.70 23.25 -12.39
C LYS A 11 12.06 23.65 -12.94
N PHE A 12 12.14 23.70 -14.23
CA PHE A 12 13.34 24.15 -14.95
C PHE A 12 12.98 25.39 -15.78
N GLN A 13 13.91 26.35 -15.82
CA GLN A 13 13.82 27.52 -16.68
C GLN A 13 15.13 27.68 -17.45
N VAL A 14 15.03 27.76 -18.77
CA VAL A 14 16.17 27.99 -19.66
C VAL A 14 16.06 29.42 -20.23
N GLU A 15 17.07 30.27 -19.95
CA GLU A 15 17.20 31.62 -20.47
C GLU A 15 18.53 31.72 -21.21
N GLY A 16 18.51 31.62 -22.54
CA GLY A 16 19.70 31.56 -23.35
C GLY A 16 20.57 30.34 -23.00
N LYS A 17 21.74 30.59 -22.38
CA LYS A 17 22.65 29.53 -21.91
C LYS A 17 22.54 29.24 -20.42
N LYS A 18 21.66 29.91 -19.69
CA LYS A 18 21.50 29.78 -18.26
C LYS A 18 20.34 28.83 -17.98
N LEU A 19 20.59 27.81 -17.14
CA LEU A 19 19.59 26.90 -16.59
C LEU A 19 19.39 27.25 -15.12
N SER A 20 18.16 27.45 -14.72
CA SER A 20 17.74 27.46 -13.29
C SER A 20 16.83 26.28 -12.99
N MET A 21 16.89 25.79 -11.77
CA MET A 21 16.11 24.65 -11.30
C MET A 21 15.57 24.96 -9.91
N GLU A 22 14.28 24.65 -9.70
CA GLU A 22 13.58 24.80 -8.44
C GLU A 22 12.98 23.46 -8.05
N GLN A 23 13.23 23.03 -6.81
CA GLN A 23 12.58 21.86 -6.23
C GLN A 23 11.23 22.25 -5.61
N ILE A 24 10.18 21.50 -5.92
CA ILE A 24 8.82 21.76 -5.44
C ILE A 24 8.49 20.78 -4.33
N LEU A 25 8.83 21.13 -3.11
CA LEU A 25 8.49 20.31 -1.93
C LEU A 25 7.00 20.44 -1.57
N PRO A 26 6.42 19.41 -0.93
CA PRO A 26 5.08 19.48 -0.35
C PRO A 26 4.95 20.60 0.67
N SER A 27 3.71 21.05 0.91
CA SER A 27 3.39 22.01 1.98
C SER A 27 3.85 21.49 3.35
N GLU A 28 4.31 22.42 4.19
CA GLU A 28 4.67 22.13 5.60
C GLU A 28 3.44 22.13 6.53
N GLU A 29 2.25 22.38 6.01
CA GLU A 29 1.02 22.36 6.78
C GLU A 29 0.71 20.96 7.33
N THR A 30 0.25 20.89 8.57
CA THR A 30 -0.19 19.64 9.18
C THR A 30 -1.46 19.13 8.51
N VAL A 31 -1.43 17.92 8.01
CA VAL A 31 -2.57 17.21 7.42
C VAL A 31 -3.11 16.20 8.42
N ILE A 32 -4.41 16.24 8.69
CA ILE A 32 -5.09 15.23 9.52
C ILE A 32 -5.87 14.30 8.61
N VAL A 33 -5.64 12.99 8.74
CA VAL A 33 -6.34 11.96 7.97
C VAL A 33 -7.17 11.10 8.90
N LEU A 34 -8.49 11.18 8.75
CA LEU A 34 -9.47 10.44 9.55
C LEU A 34 -9.94 9.18 8.82
N GLY A 35 -10.18 8.11 9.57
CA GLY A 35 -10.79 6.88 9.07
C GLY A 35 -9.80 5.90 8.43
N VAL A 36 -8.53 5.95 8.83
CA VAL A 36 -7.50 5.02 8.36
C VAL A 36 -7.76 3.63 8.95
N ARG A 37 -8.03 2.62 8.11
CA ARG A 37 -8.19 1.24 8.56
C ARG A 37 -6.85 0.62 8.92
N ALA A 38 -6.83 -0.41 9.77
CA ALA A 38 -5.62 -1.11 10.18
C ALA A 38 -4.77 -1.62 8.98
N CYS A 39 -5.40 -2.14 7.93
CA CYS A 39 -4.71 -2.55 6.72
C CYS A 39 -4.10 -1.37 5.93
N ASP A 40 -4.70 -0.18 5.98
CA ASP A 40 -4.15 1.03 5.36
C ASP A 40 -2.98 1.58 6.20
N ALA A 41 -3.11 1.61 7.54
CA ALA A 41 -2.02 1.97 8.44
C ALA A 41 -0.79 1.08 8.19
N ARG A 42 -0.96 -0.23 8.17
CA ARG A 42 0.13 -1.18 7.87
C ARG A 42 0.74 -0.99 6.48
N SER A 43 -0.05 -0.51 5.50
CA SER A 43 0.50 -0.22 4.18
C SER A 43 1.49 0.95 4.18
N PHE A 44 1.35 1.89 5.10
CA PHE A 44 2.31 2.99 5.25
C PHE A 44 3.66 2.51 5.76
N ASP A 45 3.69 1.56 6.71
CA ASP A 45 4.96 0.96 7.18
C ASP A 45 5.70 0.25 6.04
N ILE A 46 4.95 -0.40 5.14
CA ILE A 46 5.52 -1.03 3.94
C ILE A 46 6.12 0.03 3.00
N LEU A 47 5.45 1.15 2.81
CA LEU A 47 5.96 2.25 1.99
C LEU A 47 7.12 3.01 2.68
N ASP A 48 7.07 3.18 4.00
CA ASP A 48 8.14 3.79 4.80
C ASP A 48 9.47 3.02 4.60
N ARG A 49 9.43 1.68 4.58
CA ARG A 49 10.61 0.83 4.30
C ARG A 49 11.20 1.01 2.91
N VAL A 50 10.42 1.53 1.96
CA VAL A 50 10.88 1.83 0.60
C VAL A 50 11.39 3.26 0.48
N PHE A 51 10.60 4.23 0.95
CA PHE A 51 10.85 5.65 0.68
C PHE A 51 11.67 6.36 1.76
N LEU A 52 11.74 5.82 2.98
CA LEU A 52 12.55 6.38 4.06
C LEU A 52 13.90 5.67 4.25
N LYS A 53 14.18 4.63 3.46
CA LYS A 53 15.52 4.01 3.37
C LYS A 53 16.43 4.87 2.51
N GLU A 54 17.72 4.95 2.84
CA GLU A 54 18.70 5.69 2.05
C GLU A 54 18.86 5.16 0.60
N PRO A 55 18.83 6.03 -0.41
CA PRO A 55 18.61 7.48 -0.33
C PRO A 55 17.14 7.84 -0.06
N VAL A 56 16.90 8.64 0.99
CA VAL A 56 15.55 9.01 1.45
C VAL A 56 14.81 9.85 0.40
N ASP A 57 13.57 9.48 0.11
CA ASP A 57 12.67 10.28 -0.72
C ASP A 57 12.14 11.50 0.07
N SER A 58 12.67 12.68 -0.23
CA SER A 58 12.34 13.92 0.49
C SER A 58 10.86 14.32 0.37
N TYR A 59 10.21 14.00 -0.74
CA TYR A 59 8.79 14.30 -0.97
C TYR A 59 7.87 13.42 -0.14
N TYR A 60 8.16 12.12 -0.10
CA TYR A 60 7.44 11.17 0.75
C TYR A 60 7.63 11.52 2.22
N LYS A 61 8.88 11.75 2.63
CA LYS A 61 9.25 12.11 4.00
C LYS A 61 8.51 13.34 4.48
N ALA A 62 8.52 14.43 3.70
CA ALA A 62 7.85 15.67 4.08
C ALA A 62 6.34 15.46 4.34
N ARG A 63 5.64 14.69 3.49
CA ARG A 63 4.21 14.36 3.73
C ARG A 63 4.02 13.47 4.94
N ARG A 64 4.90 12.48 5.12
CA ARG A 64 4.79 11.51 6.24
C ARG A 64 4.97 12.20 7.59
N GLU A 65 5.95 13.11 7.68
CA GLU A 65 6.25 13.87 8.90
C GLU A 65 5.17 14.91 9.23
N ASN A 66 4.51 15.48 8.24
CA ASN A 66 3.47 16.51 8.43
C ASN A 66 2.05 15.93 8.57
N THR A 67 1.89 14.60 8.66
CA THR A 67 0.56 13.99 8.75
C THR A 67 0.32 13.35 10.10
N VAL A 68 -0.87 13.62 10.67
CA VAL A 68 -1.43 12.91 11.83
C VAL A 68 -2.49 11.93 11.33
N LEU A 69 -2.37 10.67 11.75
CA LEU A 69 -3.26 9.59 11.35
C LEU A 69 -4.27 9.28 12.45
N ILE A 70 -5.54 9.39 12.12
CA ILE A 70 -6.65 8.95 12.98
C ILE A 70 -7.22 7.67 12.38
N GLY A 71 -6.93 6.55 13.04
CA GLY A 71 -7.39 5.24 12.62
C GLY A 71 -8.82 4.96 13.04
N MET A 72 -9.52 4.16 12.24
CA MET A 72 -10.86 3.67 12.53
C MET A 72 -10.82 2.15 12.67
N GLY A 73 -11.18 1.61 13.83
CA GLY A 73 -11.37 0.19 14.04
C GLY A 73 -12.36 -0.38 13.01
N CYS A 74 -12.02 -1.50 12.38
CA CYS A 74 -12.89 -2.11 11.39
C CYS A 74 -14.08 -2.77 12.08
N SER A 75 -15.31 -2.38 11.72
CA SER A 75 -16.57 -3.01 12.17
C SER A 75 -17.19 -3.90 11.09
N GLU A 76 -16.95 -3.59 9.83
CA GLU A 76 -17.56 -4.27 8.67
C GLU A 76 -16.46 -4.70 7.68
N PRO A 77 -15.80 -5.85 7.90
CA PRO A 77 -14.86 -6.39 6.93
C PRO A 77 -15.57 -6.93 5.70
N GLU A 78 -14.97 -6.71 4.54
CA GLU A 78 -15.47 -7.21 3.25
C GLU A 78 -15.17 -8.72 3.08
N GLU A 79 -15.95 -9.43 2.27
CA GLU A 79 -15.78 -10.87 1.98
C GLU A 79 -14.38 -11.23 1.45
N THR A 80 -13.70 -10.28 0.82
CA THR A 80 -12.36 -10.46 0.26
C THR A 80 -11.23 -10.12 1.22
N CYS A 81 -11.52 -9.70 2.46
CA CYS A 81 -10.52 -9.36 3.47
C CYS A 81 -9.81 -10.62 3.98
N PHE A 82 -8.50 -10.51 4.17
CA PHE A 82 -7.62 -11.53 4.75
C PHE A 82 -6.41 -10.90 5.46
N CYS A 83 -6.62 -9.75 6.10
CA CYS A 83 -5.54 -9.00 6.78
C CYS A 83 -4.93 -9.79 7.95
N HIS A 84 -5.68 -10.69 8.59
CA HIS A 84 -5.18 -11.60 9.60
C HIS A 84 -3.99 -12.46 9.13
N ALA A 85 -3.93 -12.80 7.82
CA ALA A 85 -2.82 -13.55 7.24
C ALA A 85 -1.47 -12.83 7.32
N PHE A 86 -1.48 -11.54 7.66
CA PHE A 86 -0.30 -10.69 7.86
C PHE A 86 -0.17 -10.20 9.31
N GLY A 87 -0.89 -10.82 10.25
CA GLY A 87 -0.84 -10.45 11.67
C GLY A 87 -1.45 -9.09 11.99
N ILE A 88 -2.34 -8.58 11.12
CA ILE A 88 -2.99 -7.27 11.31
C ILE A 88 -4.26 -7.47 12.11
N ASP A 89 -4.37 -6.81 13.26
CA ASP A 89 -5.62 -6.70 14.00
C ASP A 89 -6.51 -5.62 13.34
N ALA A 90 -7.58 -6.07 12.71
CA ALA A 90 -8.49 -5.17 12.00
C ALA A 90 -9.18 -4.16 12.92
N THR A 91 -9.31 -4.47 14.21
CA THR A 91 -10.01 -3.64 15.21
C THR A 91 -9.12 -2.58 15.84
N LYS A 92 -7.79 -2.67 15.69
CA LYS A 92 -6.80 -1.79 16.32
C LYS A 92 -5.83 -1.24 15.27
N PRO A 93 -6.18 -0.17 14.54
CA PRO A 93 -5.26 0.45 13.58
C PRO A 93 -4.04 1.06 14.28
N GLU A 94 -2.85 0.75 13.80
CA GLU A 94 -1.58 1.31 14.29
C GLU A 94 -1.39 2.74 13.76
N THR A 95 -1.99 3.72 14.44
CA THR A 95 -2.05 5.13 14.05
C THR A 95 -1.81 6.05 15.25
N ASP A 96 -1.71 7.37 15.04
CA ASP A 96 -1.49 8.34 16.12
C ASP A 96 -2.67 8.38 17.11
N VAL A 97 -3.88 8.23 16.57
CA VAL A 97 -5.11 8.10 17.35
C VAL A 97 -5.89 6.90 16.82
N GLN A 98 -6.42 6.11 17.71
CA GLN A 98 -7.37 5.05 17.41
C GLN A 98 -8.79 5.51 17.71
N THR A 99 -9.73 5.20 16.83
CA THR A 99 -11.15 5.51 17.04
C THR A 99 -12.03 4.32 16.72
N TRP A 100 -13.19 4.27 17.36
CA TRP A 100 -14.24 3.28 17.11
C TRP A 100 -15.58 4.00 17.07
N LEU A 101 -16.39 3.70 16.07
CA LEU A 101 -17.75 4.20 15.97
C LEU A 101 -18.70 3.09 16.41
N VAL A 102 -19.34 3.26 17.56
CA VAL A 102 -20.24 2.27 18.17
C VAL A 102 -21.54 2.98 18.53
N ASP A 103 -22.67 2.50 18.03
CA ASP A 103 -24.02 3.01 18.28
C ASP A 103 -24.20 4.54 18.10
N GLY A 104 -23.43 5.10 17.18
CA GLY A 104 -23.43 6.52 16.84
C GLY A 104 -22.50 7.39 17.70
N GLU A 105 -21.81 6.82 18.67
CA GLU A 105 -20.78 7.46 19.46
C GLU A 105 -19.39 7.15 18.95
N LEU A 106 -18.49 8.15 18.93
CA LEU A 106 -17.12 8.02 18.51
C LEU A 106 -16.20 7.90 19.73
N PHE A 107 -15.69 6.72 19.98
CA PHE A 107 -14.64 6.50 20.97
C PHE A 107 -13.29 6.93 20.41
N TRP A 108 -12.47 7.58 21.24
CA TRP A 108 -11.21 8.19 20.85
C TRP A 108 -10.09 7.81 21.83
N GLN A 109 -8.97 7.32 21.33
CA GLN A 109 -7.80 6.98 22.13
C GLN A 109 -6.52 7.50 21.45
N ALA A 110 -5.84 8.45 22.07
CA ALA A 110 -4.50 8.86 21.65
C ALA A 110 -3.50 7.72 21.93
N VAL A 111 -2.59 7.49 20.99
CA VAL A 111 -1.59 6.39 21.05
C VAL A 111 -0.17 6.94 21.00
N THR A 112 0.05 8.03 20.27
CA THR A 112 1.37 8.66 20.12
C THR A 112 1.36 10.07 20.68
N ALA A 113 2.53 10.67 20.90
CA ALA A 113 2.65 12.07 21.33
C ALA A 113 1.92 13.04 20.39
N ARG A 114 1.92 12.77 19.07
CA ARG A 114 1.13 13.57 18.09
C ARG A 114 -0.37 13.41 18.30
N GLY A 115 -0.81 12.21 18.63
CA GLY A 115 -2.21 11.93 18.99
C GLY A 115 -2.61 12.67 20.25
N GLU A 116 -1.74 12.72 21.26
CA GLU A 116 -1.97 13.46 22.50
C GLU A 116 -2.06 14.97 22.25
N GLU A 117 -1.16 15.54 21.43
CA GLU A 117 -1.22 16.95 21.04
C GLU A 117 -2.51 17.30 20.31
N LEU A 118 -2.97 16.43 19.42
CA LEU A 118 -4.24 16.63 18.71
C LEU A 118 -5.41 16.54 19.68
N THR A 119 -5.42 15.56 20.58
CA THR A 119 -6.44 15.38 21.63
C THR A 119 -6.54 16.60 22.52
N ALA A 120 -5.40 17.15 22.95
CA ALA A 120 -5.37 18.37 23.75
C ALA A 120 -5.98 19.60 23.01
N LYS A 121 -5.81 19.69 21.69
CA LYS A 121 -6.41 20.75 20.88
C LYS A 121 -7.93 20.61 20.73
N LEU A 122 -8.47 19.40 20.78
CA LEU A 122 -9.90 19.15 20.74
C LEU A 122 -10.61 19.53 22.06
N GLY A 123 -9.89 19.45 23.17
CA GLY A 123 -10.33 19.97 24.49
C GLY A 123 -11.72 19.50 24.87
N THR A 124 -12.65 20.45 25.03
CA THR A 124 -14.03 20.19 25.47
C THR A 124 -14.92 19.48 24.43
N LEU A 125 -14.43 19.17 23.25
CA LEU A 125 -15.15 18.35 22.27
C LEU A 125 -15.09 16.86 22.62
N LEU A 126 -14.20 16.47 23.53
CA LEU A 126 -14.03 15.10 24.00
C LEU A 126 -14.41 15.06 25.49
N GLU A 127 -15.09 13.99 25.87
CA GLU A 127 -15.44 13.68 27.26
C GLU A 127 -14.76 12.35 27.63
N GLU A 128 -14.41 12.17 28.91
CA GLU A 128 -13.91 10.89 29.41
C GLU A 128 -15.01 9.84 29.34
N ALA A 129 -14.71 8.69 28.77
CA ALA A 129 -15.65 7.57 28.70
C ALA A 129 -15.60 6.78 30.01
N ASP A 130 -16.72 6.71 30.73
CA ASP A 130 -16.85 5.92 31.96
C ASP A 130 -16.85 4.41 31.68
N ASP A 131 -17.26 3.98 30.47
CA ASP A 131 -17.34 2.60 30.04
C ASP A 131 -16.88 2.46 28.59
N THR A 132 -16.01 1.49 28.34
CA THR A 132 -15.50 1.13 27.01
C THR A 132 -15.90 -0.28 26.57
N SER A 133 -16.79 -0.95 27.30
CA SER A 133 -17.24 -2.32 27.01
C SER A 133 -17.84 -2.47 25.60
N ALA A 134 -18.56 -1.44 25.14
CA ALA A 134 -19.13 -1.39 23.79
C ALA A 134 -18.06 -1.50 22.68
N VAL A 135 -16.88 -0.92 22.89
CA VAL A 135 -15.74 -1.04 21.95
C VAL A 135 -15.22 -2.49 21.92
N GLU A 136 -15.13 -3.14 23.08
CA GLU A 136 -14.70 -4.53 23.18
C GLU A 136 -15.74 -5.47 22.55
N GLU A 137 -17.02 -5.23 22.75
CA GLU A 137 -18.09 -5.99 22.11
C GLU A 137 -18.05 -5.85 20.58
N GLN A 138 -17.88 -4.64 20.05
CA GLN A 138 -17.72 -4.41 18.61
C GLN A 138 -16.48 -5.15 18.08
N ALA A 139 -15.34 -5.10 18.75
CA ALA A 139 -14.14 -5.81 18.38
C ALA A 139 -14.37 -7.33 18.31
N ASN A 140 -15.05 -7.89 19.32
CA ASN A 140 -15.43 -9.30 19.35
C ASN A 140 -16.39 -9.68 18.22
N MET A 141 -17.35 -8.84 17.89
CA MET A 141 -18.25 -9.05 16.75
C MET A 141 -17.47 -9.04 15.44
N THR A 142 -16.55 -8.10 15.26
CA THR A 142 -15.69 -8.04 14.07
C THR A 142 -14.83 -9.27 13.92
N GLN A 143 -14.24 -9.79 15.01
CA GLN A 143 -13.47 -11.02 14.99
C GLN A 143 -14.33 -12.23 14.63
N LYS A 144 -15.58 -12.29 15.11
CA LYS A 144 -16.53 -13.35 14.70
C LYS A 144 -16.83 -13.28 13.20
N ILE A 145 -17.05 -12.09 12.64
CA ILE A 145 -17.26 -11.93 11.19
C ILE A 145 -16.02 -12.40 10.43
N LEU A 146 -14.83 -11.94 10.83
CA LEU A 146 -13.55 -12.33 10.19
C LEU A 146 -13.34 -13.85 10.21
N SER A 147 -13.76 -14.54 11.27
CA SER A 147 -13.59 -15.99 11.44
C SER A 147 -14.45 -16.85 10.51
N VAL A 148 -15.45 -16.27 9.85
CA VAL A 148 -16.34 -16.97 8.91
C VAL A 148 -16.20 -16.49 7.47
N LEU A 149 -15.32 -15.53 7.20
CA LEU A 149 -15.06 -15.07 5.83
C LEU A 149 -14.42 -16.17 4.98
N PRO A 150 -14.58 -16.11 3.64
CA PRO A 150 -14.08 -17.14 2.70
C PRO A 150 -12.57 -17.41 2.78
N LEU A 151 -11.80 -16.46 3.31
CA LEU A 151 -10.34 -16.55 3.44
C LEU A 151 -9.87 -16.54 4.90
N HIS A 152 -10.74 -16.83 5.86
CA HIS A 152 -10.44 -16.79 7.29
C HIS A 152 -9.29 -17.71 7.73
N ASP A 153 -9.06 -18.80 7.02
CA ASP A 153 -8.02 -19.82 7.28
C ASP A 153 -6.77 -19.63 6.40
N PHE A 154 -6.81 -18.66 5.49
CA PHE A 154 -5.71 -18.46 4.54
C PHE A 154 -4.44 -17.98 5.25
N LYS A 155 -3.31 -18.63 4.93
CA LYS A 155 -1.96 -18.27 5.38
C LYS A 155 -1.03 -18.30 4.19
N PHE A 156 0.01 -17.49 4.22
CA PHE A 156 1.08 -17.54 3.23
C PHE A 156 2.11 -18.61 3.63
N ASN A 157 2.73 -19.22 2.61
CA ASN A 157 3.85 -20.11 2.80
C ASN A 157 5.13 -19.31 3.04
N ASP A 158 5.63 -19.33 4.28
CA ASP A 158 6.82 -18.59 4.72
C ASP A 158 8.11 -19.02 3.99
N LYS A 159 8.08 -20.13 3.26
CA LYS A 159 9.23 -20.65 2.51
C LYS A 159 9.38 -20.02 1.12
N LEU A 160 8.37 -19.31 0.61
CA LEU A 160 8.44 -18.71 -0.73
C LEU A 160 9.65 -17.77 -0.92
N PRO A 161 9.97 -16.84 0.02
CA PRO A 161 11.13 -15.97 -0.12
C PRO A 161 12.46 -16.75 -0.23
N ALA A 162 12.65 -17.78 0.59
CA ALA A 162 13.87 -18.57 0.63
C ALA A 162 14.11 -19.44 -0.64
N ASN A 163 13.14 -19.53 -1.54
CA ASN A 163 13.18 -20.34 -2.77
C ASN A 163 13.07 -19.49 -4.04
N GLU A 164 13.65 -18.29 -4.07
CA GLU A 164 13.52 -17.32 -5.16
C GLU A 164 13.63 -17.95 -6.57
N LEU A 165 14.73 -18.64 -6.87
CA LEU A 165 14.94 -19.22 -8.21
C LEU A 165 13.93 -20.30 -8.59
N LYS A 166 13.49 -21.10 -7.63
CA LYS A 166 12.47 -22.11 -7.87
C LYS A 166 11.12 -21.44 -8.14
N VAL A 167 10.72 -20.50 -7.29
CA VAL A 167 9.49 -19.73 -7.47
C VAL A 167 9.50 -18.99 -8.80
N PHE A 168 10.62 -18.33 -9.15
CA PHE A 168 10.76 -17.62 -10.42
C PHE A 168 10.59 -18.52 -11.65
N ASN A 169 11.12 -19.74 -11.62
CA ASN A 169 11.07 -20.69 -12.73
C ASN A 169 9.86 -21.63 -12.69
N SER A 170 8.97 -21.49 -11.71
CA SER A 170 7.81 -22.36 -11.60
C SER A 170 6.88 -22.29 -12.82
N LYS A 171 6.37 -23.44 -13.24
CA LYS A 171 5.38 -23.59 -14.31
C LYS A 171 4.01 -23.02 -13.96
N VAL A 172 3.78 -22.65 -12.70
CA VAL A 172 2.57 -21.95 -12.25
C VAL A 172 2.34 -20.68 -13.06
N TRP A 173 3.41 -19.96 -13.42
CA TRP A 173 3.31 -18.73 -14.19
C TRP A 173 2.73 -18.96 -15.60
N GLU A 174 3.14 -20.04 -16.26
CA GLU A 174 2.62 -20.41 -17.59
C GLU A 174 1.16 -20.81 -17.54
N LYS A 175 0.70 -21.42 -16.44
CA LYS A 175 -0.69 -21.85 -16.23
C LYS A 175 -1.60 -20.65 -15.93
N LEU A 176 -1.15 -19.69 -15.12
CA LEU A 176 -1.99 -18.59 -14.63
C LEU A 176 -1.94 -17.34 -15.51
N ALA A 177 -0.80 -16.95 -16.03
CA ALA A 177 -0.63 -15.71 -16.78
C ALA A 177 -1.56 -15.55 -18.00
N PRO A 178 -1.95 -16.61 -18.75
CA PRO A 178 -2.86 -16.47 -19.88
C PRO A 178 -4.24 -15.91 -19.54
N ALA A 179 -4.73 -16.13 -18.32
CA ALA A 179 -6.01 -15.58 -17.86
C ALA A 179 -5.95 -14.08 -17.50
N CYS A 180 -4.77 -13.52 -17.28
CA CYS A 180 -4.59 -12.12 -16.90
C CYS A 180 -4.81 -11.18 -18.08
N LEU A 181 -5.66 -10.16 -17.92
CA LEU A 181 -5.92 -9.15 -18.96
C LEU A 181 -4.84 -8.05 -19.03
N SER A 182 -3.89 -8.02 -18.10
CA SER A 182 -2.90 -6.93 -17.95
C SER A 182 -3.53 -5.54 -17.81
N CYS A 183 -4.73 -5.45 -17.22
CA CYS A 183 -5.48 -4.20 -17.06
C CYS A 183 -4.93 -3.26 -15.98
N CYS A 184 -3.89 -3.65 -15.26
CA CYS A 184 -3.21 -2.90 -14.20
C CYS A 184 -4.07 -2.56 -12.96
N THR A 185 -5.38 -2.84 -12.95
CA THR A 185 -6.29 -2.52 -11.83
C THR A 185 -5.74 -2.98 -10.48
N CYS A 186 -5.22 -4.21 -10.41
CA CYS A 186 -4.69 -4.78 -9.18
C CYS A 186 -3.44 -4.06 -8.63
N THR A 187 -2.74 -3.26 -9.41
CA THR A 187 -1.63 -2.41 -8.96
C THR A 187 -2.13 -1.03 -8.51
N TYR A 188 -3.07 -0.44 -9.24
CA TYR A 188 -3.60 0.89 -8.91
C TYR A 188 -4.51 0.92 -7.70
N VAL A 189 -5.21 -0.19 -7.37
CA VAL A 189 -6.01 -0.28 -6.14
C VAL A 189 -5.22 -0.75 -4.92
N CYS A 190 -3.96 -1.13 -5.10
CA CYS A 190 -3.16 -1.70 -4.04
C CYS A 190 -2.45 -0.61 -3.21
N PRO A 191 -2.67 -0.54 -1.89
CA PRO A 191 -2.07 0.50 -1.07
C PRO A 191 -0.55 0.35 -0.89
N THR A 192 0.01 -0.84 -1.19
CA THR A 192 1.45 -1.11 -1.08
C THR A 192 2.18 -1.11 -2.43
N CYS A 193 1.49 -0.82 -3.56
CA CYS A 193 2.16 -0.67 -4.85
C CYS A 193 2.73 0.75 -4.97
N HIS A 194 3.97 0.83 -5.45
CA HIS A 194 4.72 2.09 -5.51
C HIS A 194 5.52 2.25 -6.81
N CYS A 195 5.08 1.59 -7.89
CA CYS A 195 5.66 1.80 -9.21
C CYS A 195 5.32 3.20 -9.71
N TYR A 196 6.30 3.90 -10.26
CA TYR A 196 6.12 5.24 -10.82
C TYR A 196 6.99 5.43 -12.08
N ASP A 197 6.64 6.44 -12.84
CA ASP A 197 7.39 6.98 -13.97
C ASP A 197 7.73 8.45 -13.71
N ILE A 198 8.85 8.91 -14.26
CA ILE A 198 9.27 10.33 -14.24
C ILE A 198 9.06 10.90 -15.63
N ARG A 199 8.32 12.00 -15.72
CA ARG A 199 7.96 12.65 -16.97
C ARG A 199 8.29 14.13 -16.93
N ASP A 200 8.81 14.62 -18.05
CA ASP A 200 9.08 16.02 -18.28
C ASP A 200 8.06 16.58 -19.28
N TYR A 201 7.48 17.72 -18.94
CA TYR A 201 6.54 18.44 -19.77
C TYR A 201 7.06 19.85 -20.04
N GLU A 202 7.19 20.20 -21.32
CA GLU A 202 7.47 21.56 -21.72
C GLU A 202 6.18 22.40 -21.62
N VAL A 203 6.22 23.46 -20.80
CA VAL A 203 5.07 24.34 -20.54
C VAL A 203 5.21 25.69 -21.28
N GLY A 204 6.15 25.77 -22.21
CA GLY A 204 6.43 26.96 -23.04
C GLY A 204 7.47 27.89 -22.43
N GLU A 205 7.92 28.87 -23.25
CA GLU A 205 8.87 29.90 -22.84
C GLU A 205 10.18 29.39 -22.21
N GLY A 206 10.67 28.21 -22.63
CA GLY A 206 11.87 27.58 -22.06
C GLY A 206 11.67 27.00 -20.67
N LYS A 207 10.41 26.81 -20.26
CA LYS A 207 10.04 26.17 -18.98
C LYS A 207 9.71 24.71 -19.18
N THR A 208 10.21 23.88 -18.27
CA THR A 208 9.91 22.44 -18.22
C THR A 208 9.56 22.07 -16.79
N GLU A 209 8.53 21.27 -16.62
CA GLU A 209 8.10 20.74 -15.33
C GLU A 209 8.30 19.24 -15.30
N ARG A 210 8.91 18.73 -14.23
CA ARG A 210 9.14 17.30 -13.98
C ARG A 210 8.14 16.78 -12.98
N PHE A 211 7.47 15.70 -13.34
CA PHE A 211 6.48 15.01 -12.52
C PHE A 211 6.88 13.57 -12.26
N ARG A 212 6.51 13.08 -11.07
CA ARG A 212 6.40 11.66 -10.76
C ARG A 212 4.93 11.27 -10.91
N CYS A 213 4.66 10.22 -11.68
CA CYS A 213 3.30 9.73 -11.91
C CYS A 213 3.23 8.25 -11.56
N TRP A 214 2.12 7.79 -10.97
CA TRP A 214 1.93 6.35 -10.76
C TRP A 214 2.03 5.60 -12.08
N ASP A 215 2.68 4.43 -12.01
CA ASP A 215 2.74 3.48 -13.10
C ASP A 215 2.51 2.06 -12.56
N SER A 216 2.63 1.07 -13.41
CA SER A 216 2.33 -0.31 -13.09
C SER A 216 3.39 -1.27 -13.66
N CYS A 217 3.95 -2.13 -12.81
CA CYS A 217 4.80 -3.23 -13.27
C CYS A 217 4.07 -4.21 -14.21
N MET A 218 2.75 -4.11 -14.32
CA MET A 218 1.91 -4.88 -15.25
C MET A 218 1.76 -4.20 -16.62
N ALA A 219 2.08 -2.90 -16.73
CA ALA A 219 2.04 -2.16 -17.99
C ALA A 219 3.16 -2.62 -18.94
N SER A 220 2.88 -2.62 -20.26
CA SER A 220 3.83 -3.11 -21.28
C SER A 220 5.08 -2.28 -21.38
N ASP A 221 4.98 -0.99 -21.13
CA ASP A 221 6.04 -0.02 -21.34
C ASP A 221 6.78 0.40 -20.07
N PHE A 222 6.33 -0.05 -18.89
CA PHE A 222 6.93 0.29 -17.60
C PHE A 222 8.44 0.01 -17.52
N THR A 223 8.90 -1.09 -18.16
CA THR A 223 10.34 -1.47 -18.17
C THR A 223 11.00 -1.23 -19.51
N LYS A 224 10.36 -0.45 -20.40
CA LYS A 224 10.92 -0.14 -21.73
C LYS A 224 12.08 0.84 -21.60
N MET A 225 13.18 0.49 -22.23
CA MET A 225 14.41 1.28 -22.26
C MET A 225 14.89 1.45 -23.69
N ALA A 226 15.88 2.33 -23.93
CA ALA A 226 16.48 2.57 -25.25
C ALA A 226 16.99 1.27 -25.90
N HIS A 227 17.51 0.33 -25.12
CA HIS A 227 18.08 -0.93 -25.60
C HIS A 227 17.07 -2.09 -25.68
N GLY A 228 15.82 -1.88 -25.30
CA GLY A 228 14.79 -2.89 -25.32
C GLY A 228 13.90 -2.92 -24.08
N ASN A 229 13.20 -4.03 -23.89
CA ASN A 229 12.32 -4.23 -22.74
C ASN A 229 12.60 -5.60 -22.12
N PRO A 230 13.05 -5.69 -20.85
CA PRO A 230 13.32 -6.96 -20.17
C PRO A 230 12.05 -7.76 -19.86
N ARG A 231 10.86 -7.14 -19.90
CA ARG A 231 9.57 -7.79 -19.61
C ARG A 231 8.59 -7.60 -20.78
N LYS A 232 8.92 -8.25 -21.90
CA LYS A 232 8.14 -8.13 -23.15
C LYS A 232 6.78 -8.82 -23.08
N SER A 233 6.73 -9.97 -22.43
CA SER A 233 5.53 -10.81 -22.38
C SER A 233 4.65 -10.48 -21.15
N ARG A 234 3.35 -10.79 -21.29
CA ARG A 234 2.39 -10.73 -20.18
C ARG A 234 2.79 -11.63 -19.02
N LEU A 235 3.35 -12.81 -19.30
CA LEU A 235 3.83 -13.76 -18.29
C LEU A 235 4.90 -13.12 -17.41
N GLU A 236 5.90 -12.47 -18.01
CA GLU A 236 6.99 -11.84 -17.26
C GLU A 236 6.51 -10.71 -16.36
N ARG A 237 5.55 -9.88 -16.83
CA ARG A 237 4.95 -8.82 -16.03
C ARG A 237 4.07 -9.37 -14.90
N PHE A 238 3.26 -10.38 -15.21
CA PHE A 238 2.45 -11.09 -14.23
C PHE A 238 3.30 -11.72 -13.12
N ARG A 239 4.32 -12.48 -13.48
CA ARG A 239 5.29 -13.07 -12.56
C ARG A 239 5.94 -12.00 -11.69
N GLN A 240 6.45 -10.90 -12.28
CA GLN A 240 7.12 -9.83 -11.57
C GLN A 240 6.26 -9.23 -10.45
N ARG A 241 4.97 -9.01 -10.71
CA ARG A 241 4.07 -8.47 -9.70
C ARG A 241 4.05 -9.32 -8.41
N TYR A 242 3.93 -10.64 -8.58
CA TYR A 242 3.82 -11.54 -7.43
C TYR A 242 5.17 -11.88 -6.83
N MET A 243 6.21 -12.04 -7.63
CA MET A 243 7.59 -12.17 -7.16
C MET A 243 7.97 -10.98 -6.27
N HIS A 244 7.65 -9.75 -6.70
CA HIS A 244 7.93 -8.56 -5.90
C HIS A 244 7.23 -8.61 -4.54
N LYS A 245 5.95 -8.98 -4.48
CA LYS A 245 5.18 -8.97 -3.23
C LYS A 245 5.48 -10.14 -2.29
N LEU A 246 5.78 -11.31 -2.84
CA LEU A 246 5.85 -12.56 -2.10
C LEU A 246 7.28 -13.07 -1.89
N VAL A 247 8.24 -12.58 -2.67
CA VAL A 247 9.63 -13.04 -2.66
C VAL A 247 10.59 -11.88 -2.45
N TYR A 248 10.74 -10.98 -3.44
CA TYR A 248 11.78 -9.95 -3.40
C TYR A 248 11.62 -8.93 -2.26
N TYR A 249 10.40 -8.50 -1.98
CA TYR A 249 10.17 -7.55 -0.90
C TYR A 249 10.43 -8.17 0.47
N PRO A 250 9.88 -9.36 0.83
CA PRO A 250 10.19 -10.03 2.09
C PRO A 250 11.68 -10.31 2.27
N GLU A 251 12.38 -10.75 1.24
CA GLU A 251 13.83 -11.03 1.28
C GLU A 251 14.66 -9.79 1.67
N ASN A 252 14.21 -8.61 1.26
CA ASN A 252 14.90 -7.35 1.51
C ASN A 252 14.31 -6.52 2.69
N ASN A 253 13.28 -7.05 3.39
CA ASN A 253 12.56 -6.34 4.44
C ASN A 253 12.16 -7.28 5.60
N ASP A 254 13.12 -8.02 6.15
CA ASP A 254 12.97 -8.83 7.37
C ASP A 254 11.83 -9.85 7.31
N GLY A 255 11.53 -10.41 6.14
CA GLY A 255 10.44 -11.36 5.94
C GLY A 255 9.04 -10.73 5.82
N ILE A 256 8.92 -9.41 5.88
CA ILE A 256 7.63 -8.72 5.78
C ILE A 256 7.14 -8.73 4.32
N TYR A 257 5.93 -9.22 4.09
CA TYR A 257 5.33 -9.23 2.76
C TYR A 257 4.85 -7.84 2.32
N SER A 258 5.01 -7.51 1.03
CA SER A 258 4.42 -6.30 0.45
C SER A 258 2.92 -6.45 0.16
N CYS A 259 2.19 -6.97 1.15
CA CYS A 259 0.74 -7.14 1.10
C CYS A 259 0.16 -6.99 2.51
N VAL A 260 -1.05 -6.45 2.60
CA VAL A 260 -1.77 -6.22 3.85
C VAL A 260 -3.14 -6.92 3.92
N GLY A 261 -3.42 -7.81 2.98
CA GLY A 261 -4.66 -8.60 2.98
C GLY A 261 -5.96 -7.79 2.86
N CYS A 262 -5.91 -6.56 2.36
CA CYS A 262 -7.07 -5.66 2.28
C CYS A 262 -8.15 -6.07 1.27
N GLY A 263 -7.95 -7.12 0.48
CA GLY A 263 -8.93 -7.66 -0.46
C GLY A 263 -9.21 -6.84 -1.73
N ARG A 264 -8.82 -5.56 -1.84
CA ARG A 264 -9.16 -4.67 -2.95
C ARG A 264 -8.82 -5.26 -4.34
N CYS A 265 -7.67 -5.89 -4.49
CA CYS A 265 -7.27 -6.50 -5.74
C CYS A 265 -8.04 -7.79 -6.08
N LEU A 266 -8.62 -8.48 -5.08
CA LEU A 266 -9.50 -9.61 -5.26
C LEU A 266 -10.86 -9.12 -5.80
N GLN A 267 -11.42 -8.13 -5.12
CA GLN A 267 -12.72 -7.54 -5.47
C GLN A 267 -12.74 -6.92 -6.87
N LYS A 268 -11.66 -6.23 -7.26
CA LYS A 268 -11.60 -5.46 -8.52
C LYS A 268 -11.04 -6.22 -9.71
N CYS A 269 -10.60 -7.48 -9.55
CA CYS A 269 -10.08 -8.25 -10.67
C CYS A 269 -11.20 -8.80 -11.56
N PRO A 270 -11.31 -8.36 -12.83
CA PRO A 270 -12.42 -8.78 -13.70
C PRO A 270 -12.39 -10.26 -14.06
N VAL A 271 -11.26 -10.94 -13.93
CA VAL A 271 -11.06 -12.37 -14.22
C VAL A 271 -10.81 -13.18 -12.95
N ASN A 272 -10.97 -12.57 -11.78
CA ASN A 272 -10.75 -13.21 -10.48
C ASN A 272 -9.39 -13.94 -10.38
N LEU A 273 -8.34 -13.36 -10.96
CA LEU A 273 -6.96 -13.85 -10.87
C LEU A 273 -6.18 -12.95 -9.91
N ASN A 274 -6.01 -13.41 -8.70
CA ASN A 274 -5.56 -12.61 -7.57
C ASN A 274 -4.40 -13.26 -6.81
N ILE A 275 -3.84 -12.52 -5.83
CA ILE A 275 -2.67 -12.94 -5.05
C ILE A 275 -2.90 -14.24 -4.27
N VAL A 276 -4.12 -14.48 -3.76
CA VAL A 276 -4.44 -15.69 -3.01
C VAL A 276 -4.42 -16.92 -3.93
N LYS A 277 -5.00 -16.81 -5.14
CA LYS A 277 -4.92 -17.90 -6.13
C LYS A 277 -3.49 -18.21 -6.54
N VAL A 278 -2.67 -17.18 -6.70
CA VAL A 278 -1.25 -17.35 -7.03
C VAL A 278 -0.51 -18.02 -5.90
N ALA A 279 -0.69 -17.58 -4.65
CA ALA A 279 -0.04 -18.17 -3.48
C ALA A 279 -0.43 -19.65 -3.32
N LYS A 280 -1.72 -19.97 -3.36
CA LYS A 280 -2.20 -21.36 -3.30
C LYS A 280 -1.66 -22.24 -4.43
N ALA A 281 -1.52 -21.70 -5.64
CA ALA A 281 -0.96 -22.46 -6.76
C ALA A 281 0.54 -22.73 -6.60
N LEU A 282 1.29 -21.79 -6.01
CA LEU A 282 2.71 -21.98 -5.70
C LEU A 282 2.94 -22.98 -4.56
N GLU A 283 2.04 -23.03 -3.55
CA GLU A 283 2.13 -23.96 -2.43
C GLU A 283 1.98 -25.43 -2.83
N VAL A 284 1.10 -25.71 -3.80
CA VAL A 284 0.83 -27.09 -4.27
C VAL A 284 1.67 -27.50 -5.47
N SER A 285 2.61 -26.65 -5.88
CA SER A 285 3.47 -26.91 -7.03
C SER A 285 4.69 -27.73 -6.62
N ASP A 286 4.90 -28.87 -7.28
CA ASP A 286 6.04 -29.76 -7.02
C ASP A 286 7.39 -29.13 -7.41
N ASP A 287 7.38 -28.00 -8.11
CA ASP A 287 8.56 -27.31 -8.63
C ASP A 287 8.98 -26.06 -7.80
N VAL A 288 8.36 -25.83 -6.61
CA VAL A 288 8.64 -24.70 -5.69
C VAL A 288 9.28 -25.12 -4.36
#